data_9be0a7bfbf9e58ecb5204c2ff5997569
#
_entry.id   9be0a7bfbf9e58ecb5204c2ff5997569
#
_cell.length_a   1.000
_cell.length_b   1.000
_cell.length_c   1.000
_cell.angle_alpha   90.00
_cell.angle_beta   90.00
_cell.angle_gamma   90.00
#
_symmetry.space_group_name_H-M   'P 1'
#
loop_
_entity.id
_entity.type
_entity.pdbx_description
1 polymer ?
#
loop_
_entity_poly.entity_id
_entity_poly.type
_entity_poly.pdbx_seq_one_letter_code
_entity_poly.pdbx_strand_id
1 'polypeptide(L)'
;MEYPSLDKPIAGAIRFNTDSSQLEIYDGNQWTGILGTSPELHTGGGRGVAAGGNVPSQTDVIEYITISTTGDSIDFGNLTAARQAIPGGTGSSTRGVIGGGQEHPATVNTIDFITFASTGNASDYGDLSVARRQPGTTGSQTRGIFSGGEAPNATNHIDYITIAATGNAVDFGDLSVSRRIASAASSPTRSLIMGGYASPASLNSIEFVTIATLGNGADFGDISTARYSNAGASSSTRAVVMGGYATSPGAALDTIDYVTIATLGNAIDFGNLTEAIYLAQTASDSIRAVRMGGVTPLDTSMDYIHIASTGNAVDYGDLLSTHKEGAGLSNAHGGL
;
A
#
# COMPACT_ATOMS: atom_id res chain seq x y z
N MET A 1 -8.06 12.72 -63.94
CA MET A 1 -7.21 12.79 -62.73
C MET A 1 -7.19 11.38 -62.15
N GLU A 2 -6.09 10.63 -62.35
CA GLU A 2 -5.89 9.37 -61.67
C GLU A 2 -5.59 9.68 -60.18
N TYR A 3 -6.33 9.10 -59.29
CA TYR A 3 -5.99 9.10 -57.87
C TYR A 3 -4.73 8.24 -57.73
N PRO A 4 -3.66 8.71 -57.06
CA PRO A 4 -2.53 7.86 -56.77
C PRO A 4 -2.99 6.69 -55.95
N SER A 5 -2.70 5.48 -56.42
CA SER A 5 -2.95 4.24 -55.67
C SER A 5 -2.14 4.33 -54.37
N LEU A 6 -2.81 4.33 -53.22
CA LEU A 6 -2.19 4.21 -51.90
C LEU A 6 -1.68 2.78 -51.70
N ASP A 7 -0.77 2.32 -52.58
CA ASP A 7 -0.31 0.93 -52.53
C ASP A 7 0.67 0.62 -51.39
N LYS A 8 1.20 1.67 -50.72
CA LYS A 8 1.95 1.49 -49.48
C LYS A 8 1.72 2.64 -48.50
N PRO A 9 1.34 2.33 -47.24
CA PRO A 9 1.32 3.34 -46.21
C PRO A 9 2.73 3.89 -45.94
N ILE A 10 2.80 5.13 -45.48
CA ILE A 10 4.09 5.71 -45.06
C ILE A 10 4.50 5.10 -43.71
N ALA A 11 5.80 4.93 -43.46
CA ALA A 11 6.30 4.49 -42.18
C ALA A 11 5.80 5.43 -41.06
N GLY A 12 5.27 4.86 -40.00
CA GLY A 12 4.63 5.59 -38.91
C GLY A 12 3.11 5.75 -39.08
N ALA A 13 2.50 5.33 -40.19
CA ALA A 13 1.05 5.31 -40.33
C ALA A 13 0.43 4.36 -39.28
N ILE A 14 -0.69 4.77 -38.68
CA ILE A 14 -1.42 4.00 -37.65
C ILE A 14 -2.79 3.63 -38.21
N ARG A 15 -3.22 2.40 -37.96
CA ARG A 15 -4.59 1.94 -38.24
C ARG A 15 -5.14 1.10 -37.10
N PHE A 16 -6.44 0.97 -37.02
CA PHE A 16 -7.11 -0.07 -36.23
C PHE A 16 -7.46 -1.25 -37.14
N ASN A 17 -6.92 -2.41 -36.81
CA ASN A 17 -7.25 -3.65 -37.52
C ASN A 17 -8.48 -4.26 -36.89
N THR A 18 -9.60 -4.27 -37.61
CA THR A 18 -10.88 -4.78 -37.13
C THR A 18 -10.92 -6.30 -37.02
N ASP A 19 -10.09 -7.01 -37.75
CA ASP A 19 -10.05 -8.48 -37.78
C ASP A 19 -9.31 -9.03 -36.53
N SER A 20 -8.20 -8.35 -36.16
CA SER A 20 -7.42 -8.67 -34.96
C SER A 20 -7.84 -7.85 -33.72
N SER A 21 -8.71 -6.84 -33.88
CA SER A 21 -9.08 -5.86 -32.86
C SER A 21 -7.88 -5.16 -32.23
N GLN A 22 -6.85 -4.89 -33.01
CA GLN A 22 -5.59 -4.28 -32.54
C GLN A 22 -5.30 -2.96 -33.26
N LEU A 23 -4.64 -2.05 -32.52
CA LEU A 23 -4.00 -0.88 -33.11
C LEU A 23 -2.67 -1.31 -33.72
N GLU A 24 -2.41 -0.93 -34.97
CA GLU A 24 -1.19 -1.29 -35.70
C GLU A 24 -0.46 -0.04 -36.19
N ILE A 25 0.86 -0.09 -36.19
CA ILE A 25 1.73 0.89 -36.82
C ILE A 25 2.47 0.26 -38.01
N TYR A 26 2.58 0.99 -39.11
CA TYR A 26 3.35 0.54 -40.27
C TYR A 26 4.81 0.92 -40.08
N ASP A 27 5.72 -0.07 -40.03
CA ASP A 27 7.18 0.16 -39.82
C ASP A 27 7.95 0.53 -41.10
N GLY A 28 7.25 0.63 -42.22
CA GLY A 28 7.81 0.85 -43.56
C GLY A 28 7.88 -0.41 -44.40
N ASN A 29 7.69 -1.59 -43.80
CA ASN A 29 7.69 -2.89 -44.45
C ASN A 29 6.41 -3.69 -44.19
N GLN A 30 5.90 -3.69 -42.95
CA GLN A 30 4.73 -4.41 -42.53
C GLN A 30 3.95 -3.65 -41.44
N TRP A 31 2.69 -4.06 -41.23
CA TRP A 31 1.90 -3.62 -40.09
C TRP A 31 2.29 -4.44 -38.85
N THR A 32 2.70 -3.76 -37.82
CA THR A 32 3.08 -4.35 -36.52
C THR A 32 2.08 -3.93 -35.46
N GLY A 33 1.53 -4.90 -34.73
CA GLY A 33 0.60 -4.64 -33.64
C GLY A 33 1.26 -3.78 -32.56
N ILE A 34 0.65 -2.67 -32.19
CA ILE A 34 1.01 -1.95 -30.99
C ILE A 34 0.41 -2.72 -29.82
N LEU A 35 1.22 -3.50 -29.15
CA LEU A 35 0.87 -4.04 -27.86
C LEU A 35 0.89 -2.88 -26.87
N GLY A 36 -0.27 -2.24 -26.71
CA GLY A 36 -0.51 -1.39 -25.55
C GLY A 36 -0.51 -2.33 -24.34
N THR A 37 0.62 -2.55 -23.73
CA THR A 37 0.64 -3.00 -22.35
C THR A 37 0.24 -1.82 -21.52
N SER A 38 -1.06 -1.58 -21.38
CA SER A 38 -1.56 -0.85 -20.24
C SER A 38 -1.08 -1.62 -19.01
N PRO A 39 -0.43 -0.97 -18.03
CA PRO A 39 -0.20 -1.62 -16.73
C PRO A 39 -1.51 -2.13 -16.10
N GLU A 40 -2.64 -1.74 -16.63
CA GLU A 40 -4.00 -2.11 -16.23
C GLU A 40 -4.60 -3.30 -17.00
N LEU A 41 -3.82 -4.07 -17.74
CA LEU A 41 -4.27 -5.34 -18.35
C LEU A 41 -4.40 -6.46 -17.31
N HIS A 42 -4.67 -6.11 -16.06
CA HIS A 42 -5.33 -6.99 -15.12
C HIS A 42 -6.83 -6.85 -15.39
N THR A 43 -7.38 -7.78 -16.14
CA THR A 43 -8.81 -7.98 -16.32
C THR A 43 -9.50 -8.04 -14.95
N GLY A 44 -9.85 -6.88 -14.36
CA GLY A 44 -10.46 -6.80 -13.05
C GLY A 44 -10.10 -5.59 -12.19
N GLY A 45 -9.24 -4.68 -12.67
CA GLY A 45 -8.79 -3.52 -11.88
C GLY A 45 -7.76 -3.89 -10.79
N GLY A 46 -7.18 -2.90 -10.12
CA GLY A 46 -6.31 -3.11 -8.96
C GLY A 46 -7.09 -3.76 -7.82
N ARG A 47 -6.55 -4.84 -7.26
CA ARG A 47 -7.10 -5.46 -6.05
C ARG A 47 -6.48 -4.83 -4.82
N GLY A 48 -7.34 -4.31 -3.93
CA GLY A 48 -6.99 -3.96 -2.56
C GLY A 48 -7.32 -5.12 -1.64
N VAL A 49 -6.47 -5.43 -0.69
CA VAL A 49 -6.63 -6.54 0.23
C VAL A 49 -6.54 -6.04 1.66
N ALA A 50 -7.44 -6.52 2.51
CA ALA A 50 -7.42 -6.40 3.97
C ALA A 50 -7.16 -7.79 4.56
N ALA A 51 -6.18 -7.93 5.46
CA ALA A 51 -5.79 -9.24 5.97
C ALA A 51 -5.50 -9.22 7.47
N GLY A 52 -5.99 -10.24 8.17
CA GLY A 52 -5.80 -10.39 9.61
C GLY A 52 -6.42 -9.28 10.42
N GLY A 53 -5.94 -9.07 11.64
CA GLY A 53 -6.44 -8.04 12.55
C GLY A 53 -7.11 -8.61 13.77
N ASN A 54 -7.92 -7.79 14.44
CA ASN A 54 -8.57 -8.14 15.71
C ASN A 54 -10.03 -7.77 15.69
N VAL A 55 -10.96 -8.77 15.78
CA VAL A 55 -12.41 -8.55 15.88
C VAL A 55 -13.15 -9.82 16.28
N PRO A 56 -13.75 -9.95 17.41
CA PRO A 56 -13.31 -9.46 18.72
C PRO A 56 -12.03 -10.16 19.21
N SER A 57 -11.52 -11.11 18.43
CA SER A 57 -10.28 -11.84 18.61
C SER A 57 -9.43 -11.73 17.36
N GLN A 58 -8.20 -12.20 17.44
CA GLN A 58 -7.34 -12.30 16.24
C GLN A 58 -8.00 -13.11 15.15
N THR A 59 -7.87 -12.66 13.91
CA THR A 59 -8.42 -13.33 12.72
C THR A 59 -7.32 -13.61 11.69
N ASP A 60 -7.54 -14.65 10.90
CA ASP A 60 -6.73 -15.00 9.74
C ASP A 60 -7.42 -14.61 8.41
N VAL A 61 -8.63 -14.08 8.45
CA VAL A 61 -9.42 -13.75 7.27
C VAL A 61 -8.70 -12.74 6.38
N ILE A 62 -8.73 -13.01 5.08
CA ILE A 62 -8.28 -12.10 4.04
C ILE A 62 -9.49 -11.73 3.18
N GLU A 63 -9.75 -10.45 3.04
CA GLU A 63 -10.80 -9.90 2.19
C GLU A 63 -10.19 -9.03 1.07
N TYR A 64 -10.89 -8.88 -0.04
CA TYR A 64 -10.42 -8.01 -1.13
C TYR A 64 -11.53 -7.15 -1.71
N ILE A 65 -11.10 -6.05 -2.32
CA ILE A 65 -11.92 -5.11 -3.09
C ILE A 65 -11.30 -4.91 -4.48
N THR A 66 -12.11 -4.44 -5.43
CA THR A 66 -11.61 -3.92 -6.71
C THR A 66 -11.56 -2.39 -6.61
N ILE A 67 -10.36 -1.81 -6.44
CA ILE A 67 -10.15 -0.40 -6.08
C ILE A 67 -10.88 0.58 -7.01
N SER A 68 -11.00 0.27 -8.29
CA SER A 68 -11.64 1.14 -9.29
C SER A 68 -13.16 1.18 -9.22
N THR A 69 -13.82 0.24 -8.52
CA THR A 69 -15.27 0.14 -8.39
C THR A 69 -15.69 0.13 -6.93
N THR A 70 -16.62 1.01 -6.54
CA THR A 70 -17.20 1.00 -5.19
C THR A 70 -18.04 -0.25 -4.95
N GLY A 71 -18.10 -0.70 -3.70
CA GLY A 71 -18.87 -1.86 -3.27
C GLY A 71 -18.19 -2.57 -2.10
N ASP A 72 -18.86 -3.57 -1.57
CA ASP A 72 -18.40 -4.33 -0.41
C ASP A 72 -17.23 -5.24 -0.74
N SER A 73 -16.44 -5.59 0.28
CA SER A 73 -15.37 -6.56 0.14
C SER A 73 -15.90 -7.97 -0.11
N ILE A 74 -15.01 -8.81 -0.61
CA ILE A 74 -15.29 -10.22 -0.93
C ILE A 74 -14.21 -11.08 -0.25
N ASP A 75 -14.59 -12.27 0.20
CA ASP A 75 -13.65 -13.23 0.77
C ASP A 75 -12.53 -13.58 -0.22
N PHE A 76 -11.29 -13.54 0.24
CA PHE A 76 -10.12 -13.94 -0.52
C PHE A 76 -9.57 -15.28 -0.06
N GLY A 77 -9.58 -15.56 1.24
CA GLY A 77 -8.98 -16.73 1.88
C GLY A 77 -8.44 -16.38 3.26
N ASN A 78 -7.41 -17.11 3.73
CA ASN A 78 -6.89 -16.98 5.09
C ASN A 78 -5.38 -16.84 5.13
N LEU A 79 -4.84 -16.12 6.14
CA LEU A 79 -3.43 -16.17 6.51
C LEU A 79 -3.06 -17.57 7.00
N THR A 80 -1.77 -17.85 7.11
CA THR A 80 -1.27 -19.12 7.68
C THR A 80 -1.62 -19.28 9.17
N ALA A 81 -1.78 -18.17 9.89
CA ALA A 81 -2.24 -18.12 11.28
C ALA A 81 -3.00 -16.83 11.57
N ALA A 82 -3.95 -16.89 12.52
CA ALA A 82 -4.68 -15.72 12.99
C ALA A 82 -3.75 -14.78 13.75
N ARG A 83 -3.65 -13.51 13.30
CA ARG A 83 -2.76 -12.51 13.91
C ARG A 83 -3.26 -11.08 13.74
N GLN A 84 -2.84 -10.24 14.67
CA GLN A 84 -3.14 -8.81 14.74
C GLN A 84 -1.87 -7.97 14.75
N ALA A 85 -2.05 -6.65 14.85
CA ALA A 85 -0.94 -5.69 14.93
C ALA A 85 0.00 -5.79 13.72
N ILE A 86 -0.60 -5.93 12.53
CA ILE A 86 0.04 -6.00 11.23
C ILE A 86 -0.33 -4.73 10.44
N PRO A 87 0.32 -3.58 10.65
CA PRO A 87 -0.17 -2.29 10.15
C PRO A 87 -0.03 -2.11 8.64
N GLY A 88 0.45 -3.10 7.91
CA GLY A 88 0.52 -3.02 6.46
C GLY A 88 1.10 -4.25 5.81
N GLY A 89 0.87 -4.33 4.51
CA GLY A 89 1.50 -5.29 3.61
C GLY A 89 2.17 -4.55 2.45
N THR A 90 2.92 -5.28 1.67
CA THR A 90 3.57 -4.80 0.45
C THR A 90 3.40 -5.83 -0.65
N GLY A 91 3.80 -5.51 -1.87
CA GLY A 91 3.70 -6.49 -2.92
C GLY A 91 4.23 -6.00 -4.26
N SER A 92 4.20 -6.91 -5.20
CA SER A 92 4.34 -6.64 -6.63
C SER A 92 2.96 -6.64 -7.28
N SER A 93 2.90 -6.44 -8.59
CA SER A 93 1.64 -6.58 -9.35
C SER A 93 1.02 -7.99 -9.27
N THR A 94 1.77 -9.00 -8.84
CA THR A 94 1.30 -10.40 -8.81
C THR A 94 1.26 -11.02 -7.42
N ARG A 95 2.13 -10.60 -6.51
CA ARG A 95 2.31 -11.20 -5.18
C ARG A 95 2.16 -10.15 -4.09
N GLY A 96 1.27 -10.39 -3.14
CA GLY A 96 1.16 -9.63 -1.90
C GLY A 96 1.92 -10.32 -0.76
N VAL A 97 2.54 -9.55 0.12
CA VAL A 97 3.36 -10.04 1.24
C VAL A 97 2.96 -9.33 2.52
N ILE A 98 2.79 -10.10 3.59
CA ILE A 98 2.31 -9.63 4.90
C ILE A 98 3.26 -10.19 5.96
N GLY A 99 3.94 -9.32 6.72
CA GLY A 99 5.00 -9.77 7.64
C GLY A 99 4.86 -9.28 9.08
N GLY A 100 5.27 -10.14 10.02
CA GLY A 100 5.25 -9.87 11.45
C GLY A 100 3.86 -9.86 12.05
N GLY A 101 3.70 -9.15 13.16
CA GLY A 101 2.44 -9.07 13.91
C GLY A 101 2.49 -9.81 15.22
N GLN A 102 1.32 -10.12 15.76
CA GLN A 102 1.15 -10.81 17.02
C GLN A 102 0.17 -11.97 16.89
N GLU A 103 0.61 -13.16 17.21
CA GLU A 103 -0.20 -14.34 17.53
C GLU A 103 -0.27 -14.45 19.05
N HIS A 104 -1.38 -13.92 19.62
CA HIS A 104 -1.45 -13.72 21.09
C HIS A 104 -1.11 -15.00 21.89
N PRO A 105 -0.20 -14.91 22.86
CA PRO A 105 0.46 -13.71 23.37
C PRO A 105 1.79 -13.36 22.65
N ALA A 106 2.25 -14.16 21.69
CA ALA A 106 3.59 -14.05 21.11
C ALA A 106 3.64 -13.00 19.96
N THR A 107 4.72 -12.26 19.91
CA THR A 107 5.10 -11.49 18.71
C THR A 107 5.86 -12.41 17.75
N VAL A 108 5.53 -12.34 16.46
CA VAL A 108 6.05 -13.28 15.45
C VAL A 108 6.88 -12.58 14.38
N ASN A 109 7.73 -13.36 13.70
CA ASN A 109 8.53 -12.93 12.56
C ASN A 109 7.99 -13.48 11.23
N THR A 110 6.98 -14.32 11.23
CA THR A 110 6.40 -14.97 10.05
C THR A 110 6.02 -13.97 8.97
N ILE A 111 6.41 -14.26 7.75
CA ILE A 111 5.99 -13.54 6.55
C ILE A 111 5.12 -14.48 5.72
N ASP A 112 3.90 -14.05 5.40
CA ASP A 112 3.00 -14.74 4.48
C ASP A 112 2.99 -14.08 3.12
N PHE A 113 2.65 -14.84 2.07
CA PHE A 113 2.35 -14.28 0.76
C PHE A 113 1.07 -14.82 0.15
N ILE A 114 0.45 -13.99 -0.68
CA ILE A 114 -0.71 -14.32 -1.51
C ILE A 114 -0.39 -14.07 -2.98
N THR A 115 -1.15 -14.70 -3.87
CA THR A 115 -1.14 -14.41 -5.32
C THR A 115 -2.39 -13.61 -5.66
N PHE A 116 -2.25 -12.34 -6.05
CA PHE A 116 -3.41 -11.47 -6.30
C PHE A 116 -4.36 -11.96 -7.38
N ALA A 117 -3.89 -12.69 -8.37
CA ALA A 117 -4.69 -13.14 -9.51
C ALA A 117 -5.73 -14.22 -9.15
N SER A 118 -5.51 -14.95 -8.06
CA SER A 118 -6.38 -16.05 -7.62
C SER A 118 -6.69 -15.93 -6.14
N THR A 119 -7.96 -16.09 -5.76
CA THR A 119 -8.34 -16.23 -4.35
C THR A 119 -7.81 -17.55 -3.79
N GLY A 120 -7.53 -17.58 -2.50
CA GLY A 120 -7.02 -18.73 -1.77
C GLY A 120 -6.20 -18.34 -0.57
N ASN A 121 -5.83 -19.31 0.24
CA ASN A 121 -5.07 -19.08 1.45
C ASN A 121 -3.64 -18.60 1.16
N ALA A 122 -3.10 -17.82 2.07
CA ALA A 122 -1.69 -17.43 2.07
C ALA A 122 -0.78 -18.66 2.25
N SER A 123 0.44 -18.51 1.82
CA SER A 123 1.51 -19.50 2.01
C SER A 123 2.67 -18.84 2.74
N ASP A 124 3.45 -19.64 3.43
CA ASP A 124 4.68 -19.19 4.08
C ASP A 124 5.67 -18.62 3.05
N TYR A 125 6.21 -17.45 3.37
CA TYR A 125 7.22 -16.77 2.55
C TYR A 125 8.62 -16.92 3.18
N GLY A 126 8.73 -16.89 4.51
CA GLY A 126 9.92 -16.83 5.32
C GLY A 126 9.73 -15.96 6.55
N ASP A 127 10.81 -15.41 7.10
CA ASP A 127 10.79 -14.69 8.37
C ASP A 127 11.41 -13.30 8.28
N LEU A 128 10.89 -12.34 9.07
CA LEU A 128 11.61 -11.11 9.41
C LEU A 128 12.89 -11.45 10.19
N SER A 129 13.88 -10.56 10.12
CA SER A 129 15.14 -10.76 10.88
C SER A 129 14.91 -10.76 12.39
N VAL A 130 13.89 -10.06 12.87
CA VAL A 130 13.48 -9.98 14.27
C VAL A 130 11.96 -10.05 14.36
N ALA A 131 11.45 -10.90 15.28
CA ALA A 131 10.02 -10.96 15.58
C ALA A 131 9.54 -9.61 16.09
N ARG A 132 8.60 -8.99 15.38
CA ARG A 132 8.06 -7.66 15.74
C ARG A 132 6.66 -7.45 15.22
N ARG A 133 5.91 -6.65 15.95
CA ARG A 133 4.58 -6.19 15.59
C ARG A 133 4.61 -4.73 15.15
N GLN A 134 3.60 -4.31 14.39
CA GLN A 134 3.37 -2.93 14.01
C GLN A 134 4.52 -2.26 13.21
N PRO A 135 5.25 -2.96 12.31
CA PRO A 135 6.17 -2.30 11.40
C PRO A 135 5.39 -1.51 10.33
N GLY A 136 5.90 -0.36 9.92
CA GLY A 136 5.46 0.29 8.67
C GLY A 136 5.93 -0.53 7.47
N THR A 137 5.03 -0.81 6.52
CA THR A 137 5.33 -1.72 5.41
C THR A 137 5.03 -1.06 4.07
N THR A 138 5.96 -1.15 3.14
CA THR A 138 5.84 -0.59 1.78
C THR A 138 6.87 -1.25 0.85
N GLY A 139 6.91 -0.84 -0.42
CA GLY A 139 7.89 -1.43 -1.34
C GLY A 139 7.77 -0.95 -2.78
N SER A 140 8.50 -1.62 -3.63
CA SER A 140 8.47 -1.50 -5.08
C SER A 140 8.05 -2.84 -5.71
N GLN A 141 8.02 -2.91 -7.03
CA GLN A 141 7.76 -4.16 -7.78
C GLN A 141 8.69 -5.32 -7.35
N THR A 142 9.87 -5.02 -6.83
CA THR A 142 10.90 -6.03 -6.57
C THR A 142 11.27 -6.21 -5.10
N ARG A 143 11.15 -5.15 -4.30
CA ARG A 143 11.52 -5.14 -2.87
C ARG A 143 10.36 -4.76 -1.99
N GLY A 144 10.11 -5.55 -0.94
CA GLY A 144 9.30 -5.19 0.21
C GLY A 144 10.17 -4.69 1.35
N ILE A 145 9.74 -3.64 2.05
CA ILE A 145 10.46 -3.00 3.16
C ILE A 145 9.56 -3.00 4.39
N PHE A 146 10.12 -3.39 5.53
CA PHE A 146 9.49 -3.41 6.85
C PHE A 146 10.29 -2.50 7.77
N SER A 147 9.69 -1.41 8.25
CA SER A 147 10.38 -0.33 8.96
C SER A 147 9.87 -0.16 10.38
N GLY A 148 10.76 -0.10 11.36
CA GLY A 148 10.41 0.09 12.76
C GLY A 148 9.58 -1.06 13.33
N GLY A 149 8.60 -0.74 14.17
CA GLY A 149 7.77 -1.71 14.88
C GLY A 149 8.11 -1.85 16.34
N GLU A 150 7.63 -2.91 16.98
CA GLU A 150 7.82 -3.17 18.42
C GLU A 150 8.32 -4.60 18.67
N ALA A 151 9.48 -4.72 19.37
CA ALA A 151 10.14 -5.98 19.68
C ALA A 151 11.11 -5.89 20.88
N PRO A 152 10.74 -6.05 22.12
CA PRO A 152 9.50 -5.76 22.83
C PRO A 152 9.21 -4.26 22.99
N ASN A 153 10.18 -3.40 22.65
CA ASN A 153 10.07 -1.94 22.62
C ASN A 153 10.07 -1.45 21.18
N ALA A 154 9.71 -0.18 20.96
CA ALA A 154 9.83 0.42 19.64
C ALA A 154 11.27 0.29 19.11
N THR A 155 11.41 -0.09 17.85
CA THR A 155 12.69 -0.28 17.16
C THR A 155 12.83 0.65 15.96
N ASN A 156 14.07 0.93 15.55
CA ASN A 156 14.41 1.67 14.34
C ASN A 156 14.75 0.76 13.16
N HIS A 157 14.80 -0.55 13.36
CA HIS A 157 15.26 -1.52 12.39
C HIS A 157 14.45 -1.53 11.10
N ILE A 158 15.14 -1.62 9.97
CA ILE A 158 14.54 -1.76 8.64
C ILE A 158 15.00 -3.06 8.03
N ASP A 159 14.05 -3.94 7.66
CA ASP A 159 14.29 -5.14 6.89
C ASP A 159 13.79 -4.99 5.46
N TYR A 160 14.36 -5.77 4.54
CA TYR A 160 13.81 -5.93 3.19
C TYR A 160 13.75 -7.39 2.74
N ILE A 161 12.86 -7.63 1.79
CA ILE A 161 12.72 -8.90 1.07
C ILE A 161 12.80 -8.67 -0.44
N THR A 162 13.12 -9.72 -1.19
CA THR A 162 12.99 -9.75 -2.66
C THR A 162 11.67 -10.43 -3.03
N ILE A 163 10.62 -9.68 -3.38
CA ILE A 163 9.24 -10.17 -3.48
C ILE A 163 9.07 -11.41 -4.38
N ALA A 164 9.87 -11.53 -5.45
CA ALA A 164 9.75 -12.63 -6.40
C ALA A 164 10.22 -13.99 -5.87
N ALA A 165 11.06 -14.02 -4.83
CA ALA A 165 11.64 -15.24 -4.27
C ALA A 165 11.35 -15.35 -2.78
N THR A 166 10.82 -16.49 -2.33
CA THR A 166 10.62 -16.78 -0.91
C THR A 166 11.97 -16.87 -0.18
N GLY A 167 11.97 -16.47 1.08
CA GLY A 167 13.16 -16.49 1.95
C GLY A 167 13.07 -15.43 3.04
N ASN A 168 14.00 -15.48 3.97
CA ASN A 168 14.01 -14.58 5.11
C ASN A 168 14.38 -13.15 4.70
N ALA A 169 13.86 -12.20 5.44
CA ALA A 169 14.22 -10.78 5.30
C ALA A 169 15.69 -10.55 5.70
N VAL A 170 16.28 -9.55 5.10
CA VAL A 170 17.67 -9.15 5.31
C VAL A 170 17.68 -7.72 5.82
N ASP A 171 18.65 -7.41 6.67
CA ASP A 171 18.87 -6.05 7.18
C ASP A 171 19.05 -5.03 6.02
N PHE A 172 18.32 -3.92 6.12
CA PHE A 172 18.39 -2.83 5.16
C PHE A 172 19.15 -1.62 5.74
N GLY A 173 18.99 -1.36 7.03
CA GLY A 173 19.49 -0.20 7.77
C GLY A 173 18.54 0.19 8.88
N ASP A 174 18.63 1.45 9.35
CA ASP A 174 17.89 1.94 10.50
C ASP A 174 17.17 3.27 10.21
N LEU A 175 16.00 3.47 10.84
CA LEU A 175 15.38 4.78 11.00
C LEU A 175 16.21 5.65 11.96
N SER A 176 16.10 6.97 11.85
CA SER A 176 16.76 7.88 12.78
C SER A 176 16.14 7.82 14.19
N VAL A 177 14.86 7.48 14.29
CA VAL A 177 14.10 7.38 15.54
C VAL A 177 13.36 6.04 15.60
N SER A 178 13.55 5.32 16.72
CA SER A 178 12.76 4.12 17.02
C SER A 178 11.28 4.45 17.12
N ARG A 179 10.45 3.81 16.29
CA ARG A 179 9.01 4.07 16.23
C ARG A 179 8.21 2.82 15.89
N ARG A 180 6.97 2.80 16.33
CA ARG A 180 5.97 1.79 15.97
C ARG A 180 4.72 2.43 15.41
N ILE A 181 3.87 1.66 14.75
CA ILE A 181 2.55 2.08 14.25
C ILE A 181 2.65 3.33 13.36
N ALA A 182 3.73 3.45 12.60
CA ALA A 182 3.86 4.44 11.55
C ALA A 182 3.18 3.94 10.27
N SER A 183 2.58 4.84 9.51
CA SER A 183 2.19 4.49 8.15
C SER A 183 3.39 4.52 7.20
N ALA A 184 3.25 3.83 6.09
CA ALA A 184 4.24 3.88 5.04
C ALA A 184 3.58 3.96 3.65
N ALA A 185 4.29 4.59 2.72
CA ALA A 185 3.86 4.75 1.33
C ALA A 185 5.09 4.83 0.43
N SER A 186 4.96 4.53 -0.86
CA SER A 186 6.12 4.51 -1.74
C SER A 186 5.83 5.00 -3.16
N SER A 187 6.91 5.44 -3.81
CA SER A 187 7.06 5.43 -5.26
C SER A 187 7.92 4.22 -5.66
N PRO A 188 8.14 3.95 -6.96
CA PRO A 188 9.05 2.88 -7.39
C PRO A 188 10.49 2.99 -6.84
N THR A 189 10.88 4.18 -6.36
CA THR A 189 12.26 4.46 -5.93
C THR A 189 12.41 4.80 -4.45
N ARG A 190 11.40 5.39 -3.82
CA ARG A 190 11.43 5.86 -2.43
C ARG A 190 10.35 5.22 -1.59
N SER A 191 10.71 4.79 -0.40
CA SER A 191 9.80 4.42 0.68
C SER A 191 9.77 5.55 1.70
N LEU A 192 8.57 5.99 2.09
CA LEU A 192 8.31 7.01 3.10
C LEU A 192 7.72 6.36 4.34
N ILE A 193 8.20 6.73 5.50
CA ILE A 193 7.70 6.29 6.81
C ILE A 193 7.20 7.54 7.55
N MET A 194 5.91 7.60 7.85
CA MET A 194 5.22 8.84 8.22
C MET A 194 4.57 8.74 9.59
N GLY A 195 4.95 9.65 10.50
CA GLY A 195 4.45 9.68 11.86
C GLY A 195 4.88 8.48 12.71
N GLY A 196 3.96 7.94 13.51
CA GLY A 196 4.19 6.82 14.41
C GLY A 196 4.33 7.24 15.87
N TYR A 197 4.62 6.26 16.73
CA TYR A 197 4.75 6.45 18.17
C TYR A 197 6.16 6.14 18.66
N ALA A 198 6.80 7.11 19.27
CA ALA A 198 8.02 6.98 20.04
C ALA A 198 7.74 7.44 21.47
N SER A 199 7.69 6.49 22.40
CA SER A 199 7.26 6.78 23.78
C SER A 199 8.02 7.96 24.39
N PRO A 200 7.32 8.96 24.99
CA PRO A 200 5.89 8.96 25.34
C PRO A 200 4.96 9.70 24.34
N ALA A 201 5.41 10.02 23.13
CA ALA A 201 4.67 10.90 22.22
C ALA A 201 4.51 10.33 20.80
N SER A 202 3.47 10.79 20.11
CA SER A 202 3.35 10.63 18.66
C SER A 202 4.35 11.51 17.93
N LEU A 203 4.77 11.07 16.74
CA LEU A 203 5.70 11.78 15.87
C LEU A 203 4.95 12.46 14.71
N ASN A 204 5.50 13.59 14.24
CA ASN A 204 5.10 14.20 12.97
C ASN A 204 6.14 13.97 11.86
N SER A 205 7.35 13.52 12.19
CA SER A 205 8.43 13.37 11.22
C SER A 205 8.13 12.33 10.16
N ILE A 206 8.51 12.66 8.93
CA ILE A 206 8.54 11.76 7.79
C ILE A 206 10.01 11.43 7.51
N GLU A 207 10.34 10.15 7.44
CA GLU A 207 11.63 9.68 6.96
C GLU A 207 11.49 8.94 5.63
N PHE A 208 12.55 8.91 4.83
CA PHE A 208 12.56 8.13 3.59
C PHE A 208 13.82 7.30 3.44
N VAL A 209 13.69 6.21 2.69
CA VAL A 209 14.82 5.42 2.20
C VAL A 209 14.71 5.26 0.68
N THR A 210 15.86 5.10 0.01
CA THR A 210 15.91 4.75 -1.42
C THR A 210 15.82 3.24 -1.53
N ILE A 211 14.74 2.70 -2.11
CA ILE A 211 14.42 1.27 -2.09
C ILE A 211 15.51 0.39 -2.73
N ALA A 212 16.17 0.89 -3.77
CA ALA A 212 17.18 0.12 -4.51
C ALA A 212 18.53 -0.03 -3.77
N THR A 213 18.84 0.87 -2.83
CA THR A 213 20.13 0.91 -2.12
C THR A 213 19.92 0.75 -0.63
N LEU A 214 20.74 -0.09 0.01
CA LEU A 214 20.75 -0.21 1.47
C LEU A 214 21.20 1.11 2.12
N GLY A 215 20.69 1.38 3.31
CA GLY A 215 21.07 2.56 4.08
C GLY A 215 19.99 3.00 5.07
N ASN A 216 20.36 3.94 5.90
CA ASN A 216 19.50 4.47 6.95
C ASN A 216 18.46 5.45 6.40
N GLY A 217 17.38 5.61 7.16
CA GLY A 217 16.36 6.62 6.92
C GLY A 217 16.95 8.03 6.96
N ALA A 218 16.49 8.87 6.05
CA ALA A 218 16.84 10.29 6.01
C ALA A 218 15.59 11.14 6.20
N ASP A 219 15.78 12.32 6.75
CA ASP A 219 14.68 13.26 6.96
C ASP A 219 14.06 13.70 5.63
N PHE A 220 12.71 13.67 5.58
CA PHE A 220 11.92 14.13 4.45
C PHE A 220 11.18 15.44 4.75
N GLY A 221 10.69 15.62 5.97
CA GLY A 221 9.83 16.69 6.45
C GLY A 221 8.83 16.18 7.47
N ASP A 222 7.72 16.88 7.66
CA ASP A 222 6.74 16.60 8.70
C ASP A 222 5.30 16.48 8.15
N ILE A 223 4.47 15.63 8.76
CA ILE A 223 3.01 15.68 8.62
C ILE A 223 2.44 16.83 9.46
N SER A 224 1.24 17.30 9.14
CA SER A 224 0.64 18.49 9.78
C SER A 224 0.45 18.34 11.29
N THR A 225 0.10 17.15 11.75
CA THR A 225 -0.17 16.84 13.16
C THR A 225 0.52 15.54 13.56
N ALA A 226 1.27 15.56 14.66
CA ALA A 226 1.92 14.37 15.23
C ALA A 226 0.89 13.30 15.58
N ARG A 227 0.98 12.12 14.95
CA ARG A 227 0.00 11.03 15.07
C ARG A 227 0.59 9.67 14.78
N TYR A 228 -0.05 8.63 15.31
CA TYR A 228 0.26 7.23 15.08
C TYR A 228 -1.01 6.45 14.70
N SER A 229 -0.88 5.19 14.35
CA SER A 229 -2.00 4.37 13.86
C SER A 229 -2.74 5.00 12.68
N ASN A 230 -2.05 5.83 11.95
CA ASN A 230 -2.51 6.44 10.71
C ASN A 230 -2.34 5.44 9.56
N ALA A 231 -3.14 5.62 8.54
CA ALA A 231 -3.12 4.80 7.34
C ALA A 231 -2.37 5.51 6.22
N GLY A 232 -1.52 4.79 5.48
CA GLY A 232 -0.70 5.35 4.41
C GLY A 232 -1.00 4.70 3.06
N ALA A 233 -1.10 5.52 2.02
CA ALA A 233 -1.29 5.07 0.65
C ALA A 233 -0.58 6.00 -0.34
N SER A 234 -0.40 5.57 -1.59
CA SER A 234 0.28 6.41 -2.58
C SER A 234 -0.07 6.06 -4.02
N SER A 235 0.08 7.07 -4.87
CA SER A 235 0.42 6.89 -6.27
C SER A 235 1.96 6.93 -6.44
N SER A 236 2.47 6.75 -7.65
CA SER A 236 3.91 6.86 -7.91
C SER A 236 4.51 8.25 -7.62
N THR A 237 3.67 9.28 -7.46
CA THR A 237 4.12 10.68 -7.27
C THR A 237 3.72 11.29 -5.95
N ARG A 238 2.61 10.87 -5.36
CA ARG A 238 2.01 11.47 -4.15
C ARG A 238 1.76 10.39 -3.10
N ALA A 239 2.24 10.63 -1.88
CA ALA A 239 1.88 9.86 -0.69
C ALA A 239 0.84 10.60 0.12
N VAL A 240 -0.13 9.86 0.66
CA VAL A 240 -1.19 10.38 1.54
C VAL A 240 -1.13 9.68 2.90
N VAL A 241 -1.47 10.43 3.95
CA VAL A 241 -1.58 9.97 5.33
C VAL A 241 -2.99 10.26 5.80
N MET A 242 -3.73 9.24 6.19
CA MET A 242 -5.15 9.34 6.51
C MET A 242 -5.41 8.99 7.97
N GLY A 243 -6.21 9.80 8.65
CA GLY A 243 -6.63 9.57 10.03
C GLY A 243 -5.49 9.41 11.03
N GLY A 244 -5.68 8.55 12.01
CA GLY A 244 -4.71 8.26 13.06
C GLY A 244 -5.11 8.83 14.41
N TYR A 245 -4.23 8.68 15.42
CA TYR A 245 -4.47 9.14 16.79
C TYR A 245 -3.37 10.08 17.24
N ALA A 246 -3.74 11.29 17.66
CA ALA A 246 -2.82 12.27 18.24
C ALA A 246 -2.76 12.10 19.77
N THR A 247 -1.56 11.95 20.35
CA THR A 247 -1.39 11.89 21.81
C THR A 247 -1.76 13.21 22.49
N SER A 248 -1.63 14.31 21.79
CA SER A 248 -2.11 15.63 22.22
C SER A 248 -2.94 16.23 21.08
N PRO A 249 -4.25 16.46 21.27
CA PRO A 249 -5.04 16.48 22.52
C PRO A 249 -5.55 15.13 23.03
N GLY A 250 -5.17 13.98 22.43
CA GLY A 250 -5.68 12.67 22.82
C GLY A 250 -6.96 12.32 22.09
N ALA A 251 -6.94 12.36 20.75
CA ALA A 251 -8.11 12.13 19.91
C ALA A 251 -7.76 11.41 18.60
N ALA A 252 -8.73 10.67 18.06
CA ALA A 252 -8.71 10.21 16.68
C ALA A 252 -8.88 11.42 15.73
N LEU A 253 -8.30 11.33 14.56
CA LEU A 253 -8.31 12.37 13.53
C LEU A 253 -9.03 11.86 12.27
N ASP A 254 -9.67 12.79 11.56
CA ASP A 254 -10.21 12.60 10.21
C ASP A 254 -9.30 13.22 9.13
N THR A 255 -8.29 13.99 9.53
CA THR A 255 -7.41 14.73 8.64
C THR A 255 -6.65 13.83 7.67
N ILE A 256 -6.60 14.23 6.42
CA ILE A 256 -5.78 13.64 5.38
C ILE A 256 -4.70 14.64 4.98
N ASP A 257 -3.43 14.24 5.07
CA ASP A 257 -2.28 15.01 4.58
C ASP A 257 -1.67 14.34 3.35
N TYR A 258 -0.95 15.11 2.54
CA TYR A 258 -0.18 14.55 1.43
C TYR A 258 1.19 15.19 1.25
N VAL A 259 2.12 14.45 0.64
CA VAL A 259 3.41 14.93 0.18
C VAL A 259 3.66 14.52 -1.27
N THR A 260 4.47 15.30 -1.99
CA THR A 260 5.02 14.91 -3.29
C THR A 260 6.30 14.11 -3.06
N ILE A 261 6.30 12.81 -3.39
CA ILE A 261 7.37 11.87 -3.01
C ILE A 261 8.76 12.26 -3.57
N ALA A 262 8.80 12.90 -4.74
CA ALA A 262 10.05 13.27 -5.40
C ALA A 262 10.79 14.44 -4.72
N THR A 263 10.09 15.30 -3.98
CA THR A 263 10.64 16.53 -3.37
C THR A 263 10.49 16.50 -1.87
N LEU A 264 11.57 16.81 -1.14
CA LEU A 264 11.54 16.94 0.31
C LEU A 264 10.65 18.12 0.73
N GLY A 265 9.99 17.99 1.88
CA GLY A 265 9.17 19.05 2.45
C GLY A 265 8.02 18.52 3.30
N ASN A 266 7.40 19.44 4.01
CA ASN A 266 6.28 19.12 4.89
C ASN A 266 5.02 18.77 4.11
N ALA A 267 4.17 17.97 4.72
CA ALA A 267 2.88 17.61 4.17
C ALA A 267 1.93 18.82 4.13
N ILE A 268 1.03 18.76 3.18
CA ILE A 268 0.00 19.76 2.95
C ILE A 268 -1.36 19.10 3.20
N ASP A 269 -2.31 19.86 3.71
CA ASP A 269 -3.68 19.41 3.90
C ASP A 269 -4.29 18.93 2.56
N PHE A 270 -4.89 17.75 2.61
CA PHE A 270 -5.57 17.14 1.48
C PHE A 270 -7.10 17.28 1.59
N GLY A 271 -7.64 17.17 2.80
CA GLY A 271 -9.05 17.10 3.15
C GLY A 271 -9.29 16.16 4.33
N ASN A 272 -10.51 15.66 4.48
CA ASN A 272 -10.90 14.83 5.62
C ASN A 272 -11.49 13.50 5.19
N LEU A 273 -11.35 12.47 6.03
CA LEU A 273 -12.14 11.24 6.00
C LEU A 273 -13.61 11.56 6.33
N THR A 274 -14.51 10.62 6.09
CA THR A 274 -15.92 10.74 6.47
C THR A 274 -16.10 10.75 7.99
N GLU A 275 -15.14 10.18 8.72
CA GLU A 275 -15.11 10.14 10.19
C GLU A 275 -13.69 10.11 10.75
N ALA A 276 -13.54 10.49 12.03
CA ALA A 276 -12.26 10.40 12.73
C ALA A 276 -11.95 8.95 13.11
N ILE A 277 -10.86 8.39 12.60
CA ILE A 277 -10.57 6.96 12.74
C ILE A 277 -9.07 6.67 12.84
N TYR A 278 -8.70 5.60 13.55
CA TYR A 278 -7.34 5.09 13.65
C TYR A 278 -7.28 3.56 13.58
N LEU A 279 -6.11 2.96 13.44
CA LEU A 279 -5.89 1.52 13.24
C LEU A 279 -6.59 0.96 11.99
N ALA A 280 -6.85 1.81 11.01
CA ALA A 280 -7.41 1.43 9.72
C ALA A 280 -6.33 0.85 8.80
N GLN A 281 -6.77 0.05 7.86
CA GLN A 281 -5.98 -0.51 6.78
C GLN A 281 -6.12 0.36 5.52
N THR A 282 -5.19 0.23 4.57
CA THR A 282 -5.29 0.94 3.29
C THR A 282 -4.84 0.11 2.12
N ALA A 283 -5.50 0.34 1.00
CA ALA A 283 -5.06 -0.11 -0.31
C ALA A 283 -5.13 1.04 -1.31
N SER A 284 -4.28 1.05 -2.32
CA SER A 284 -4.30 2.09 -3.35
C SER A 284 -3.95 1.55 -4.73
N ASP A 285 -4.41 2.25 -5.75
CA ASP A 285 -3.87 2.20 -7.09
C ASP A 285 -3.27 3.57 -7.46
N SER A 286 -2.94 3.77 -8.74
CA SER A 286 -2.40 5.05 -9.22
C SER A 286 -3.39 6.23 -9.11
N ILE A 287 -4.68 5.97 -8.90
CA ILE A 287 -5.78 6.94 -8.94
C ILE A 287 -6.44 7.09 -7.57
N ARG A 288 -6.76 5.98 -6.90
CA ARG A 288 -7.53 5.95 -5.66
C ARG A 288 -6.72 5.40 -4.49
N ALA A 289 -6.98 5.94 -3.31
CA ALA A 289 -6.62 5.33 -2.04
C ALA A 289 -7.91 5.02 -1.28
N VAL A 290 -8.02 3.80 -0.77
CA VAL A 290 -9.17 3.31 0.00
C VAL A 290 -8.72 3.04 1.42
N ARG A 291 -9.37 3.67 2.40
CA ARG A 291 -9.27 3.35 3.82
C ARG A 291 -10.30 2.26 4.16
N MET A 292 -9.92 1.27 4.93
CA MET A 292 -10.75 0.11 5.24
C MET A 292 -10.79 -0.14 6.74
N GLY A 293 -11.98 -0.23 7.34
CA GLY A 293 -12.20 -0.49 8.76
C GLY A 293 -11.50 0.51 9.69
N GLY A 294 -11.21 0.10 10.91
CA GLY A 294 -10.55 0.91 11.94
C GLY A 294 -11.37 1.03 13.21
N VAL A 295 -11.05 2.02 14.04
CA VAL A 295 -11.66 2.22 15.38
C VAL A 295 -12.04 3.66 15.59
N THR A 296 -13.21 3.88 16.16
CA THR A 296 -13.90 5.05 16.73
C THR A 296 -15.13 5.51 15.95
N PRO A 297 -16.18 4.67 15.90
CA PRO A 297 -16.36 3.34 16.47
C PRO A 297 -15.62 2.25 15.67
N LEU A 298 -15.59 1.02 16.21
CA LEU A 298 -15.17 -0.15 15.44
C LEU A 298 -16.18 -0.38 14.31
N ASP A 299 -15.74 -0.36 13.06
CA ASP A 299 -16.61 -0.24 11.91
C ASP A 299 -16.16 -1.13 10.74
N THR A 300 -17.10 -1.41 9.84
CA THR A 300 -16.85 -2.05 8.52
C THR A 300 -16.62 -1.04 7.43
N SER A 301 -16.92 0.24 7.64
CA SER A 301 -16.92 1.27 6.61
C SER A 301 -15.60 1.39 5.85
N MET A 302 -15.70 1.70 4.58
CA MET A 302 -14.58 2.04 3.72
C MET A 302 -14.81 3.39 3.06
N ASP A 303 -13.76 4.21 3.03
CA ASP A 303 -13.76 5.51 2.33
C ASP A 303 -12.70 5.53 1.26
N TYR A 304 -12.90 6.32 0.22
CA TYR A 304 -11.85 6.52 -0.77
C TYR A 304 -11.63 8.00 -1.12
N ILE A 305 -10.43 8.26 -1.61
CA ILE A 305 -10.03 9.56 -2.19
C ILE A 305 -9.45 9.35 -3.58
N HIS A 306 -9.49 10.40 -4.39
CA HIS A 306 -8.71 10.48 -5.63
C HIS A 306 -7.34 11.13 -5.32
N ILE A 307 -6.24 10.36 -5.36
CA ILE A 307 -4.91 10.81 -4.89
C ILE A 307 -4.41 12.08 -5.61
N ALA A 308 -4.78 12.27 -6.87
CA ALA A 308 -4.31 13.40 -7.68
C ALA A 308 -4.99 14.74 -7.34
N SER A 309 -6.19 14.72 -6.73
CA SER A 309 -6.98 15.93 -6.43
C SER A 309 -7.35 16.00 -4.96
N THR A 310 -7.04 17.13 -4.30
CA THR A 310 -7.43 17.37 -2.92
C THR A 310 -8.94 17.45 -2.76
N GLY A 311 -9.44 17.00 -1.61
CA GLY A 311 -10.86 16.97 -1.26
C GLY A 311 -11.15 15.92 -0.21
N ASN A 312 -12.35 15.94 0.32
CA ASN A 312 -12.77 14.97 1.33
C ASN A 312 -12.99 13.58 0.73
N ALA A 313 -12.82 12.58 1.56
CA ALA A 313 -13.13 11.20 1.22
C ALA A 313 -14.65 11.01 0.99
N VAL A 314 -14.96 10.00 0.21
CA VAL A 314 -16.32 9.59 -0.14
C VAL A 314 -16.49 8.12 0.22
N ASP A 315 -17.70 7.75 0.63
CA ASP A 315 -18.05 6.37 0.93
C ASP A 315 -17.73 5.43 -0.23
N TYR A 316 -17.15 4.28 0.11
CA TYR A 316 -16.74 3.24 -0.84
C TYR A 316 -17.64 2.00 -0.76
N GLY A 317 -18.05 1.58 0.45
CA GLY A 317 -18.77 0.37 0.80
C GLY A 317 -18.27 -0.19 2.12
N ASP A 318 -18.52 -1.47 2.38
CA ASP A 318 -18.23 -2.12 3.65
C ASP A 318 -17.34 -3.36 3.52
N LEU A 319 -16.52 -3.62 4.54
CA LEU A 319 -15.88 -4.92 4.78
C LEU A 319 -16.93 -5.95 5.20
N LEU A 320 -16.68 -7.23 4.93
CA LEU A 320 -17.54 -8.33 5.39
C LEU A 320 -17.64 -8.40 6.92
N SER A 321 -16.59 -7.98 7.61
CA SER A 321 -16.53 -7.91 9.06
C SER A 321 -15.73 -6.70 9.51
N THR A 322 -15.99 -6.26 10.76
CA THR A 322 -15.21 -5.16 11.35
C THR A 322 -13.74 -5.57 11.48
N HIS A 323 -12.81 -4.73 11.05
CA HIS A 323 -11.37 -4.97 11.15
C HIS A 323 -10.62 -3.80 11.76
N LYS A 324 -9.67 -4.10 12.61
CA LYS A 324 -8.65 -3.17 13.11
C LYS A 324 -7.30 -3.89 13.23
N GLU A 325 -6.20 -3.15 13.15
CA GLU A 325 -4.85 -3.67 13.33
C GLU A 325 -4.44 -4.78 12.35
N GLY A 326 -5.11 -4.86 11.20
CA GLY A 326 -4.77 -5.77 10.11
C GLY A 326 -3.85 -5.12 9.07
N ALA A 327 -3.46 -5.88 8.08
CA ALA A 327 -2.65 -5.43 6.96
C ALA A 327 -3.53 -4.95 5.80
N GLY A 328 -3.17 -3.79 5.21
CA GLY A 328 -3.70 -3.34 3.94
C GLY A 328 -2.62 -3.38 2.87
N LEU A 329 -2.94 -3.86 1.67
CA LEU A 329 -2.01 -3.92 0.53
C LEU A 329 -2.75 -3.96 -0.80
N SER A 330 -2.03 -3.74 -1.90
CA SER A 330 -2.61 -3.86 -3.24
C SER A 330 -1.58 -4.28 -4.29
N ASN A 331 -2.06 -4.76 -5.43
CA ASN A 331 -1.23 -5.07 -6.60
C ASN A 331 -1.03 -3.88 -7.54
N ALA A 332 -1.41 -2.68 -7.11
CA ALA A 332 -1.39 -1.46 -7.93
C ALA A 332 -0.94 -0.21 -7.14
N HIS A 333 -0.28 -0.39 -5.98
CA HIS A 333 0.18 0.71 -5.12
C HIS A 333 1.26 1.57 -5.78
N GLY A 334 1.53 2.75 -5.21
CA GLY A 334 2.43 3.75 -5.79
C GLY A 334 3.89 3.30 -6.02
N GLY A 335 4.31 2.18 -5.45
CA GLY A 335 5.62 1.59 -5.66
C GLY A 335 5.75 0.72 -6.93
N LEU A 336 4.69 0.55 -7.72
CA LEU A 336 4.61 -0.34 -8.89
C LEU A 336 4.71 0.40 -10.21
#